data_31af9ab5b3c07970b0cf30b3cbc3bb88
#
_entry.id   31af9ab5b3c07970b0cf30b3cbc3bb88
#
_cell.length_a   1.000
_cell.length_b   1.000
_cell.length_c   1.000
_cell.angle_alpha   90.00
_cell.angle_beta   90.00
_cell.angle_gamma   90.00
#
_symmetry.space_group_name_H-M   'P 1'
#
loop_
_entity.id
_entity.type
_entity.pdbx_description
1 polymer ?
#
loop_
_entity_poly.entity_id
_entity_poly.type
_entity_poly.pdbx_seq_one_letter_code
_entity_poly.pdbx_strand_id
1 'polypeptide(L)'
;MARQNYVKISQSAMSLIKQQSKAEWVGYGDECSRLFMAKIKQRKAMTCIYQLKNKQGQWVQGFDKVTDIMTDYYTDLLGKKGTQRNHIDPHVTQYGNTLSLEQQITLCQPFKDTEIKQAIFSIPDFKSPGPDGFSSGFYKASWENTSTWVCQAVHEFFRNGELPSFFGETKLVMLPKITNPEYATDFRPISCCNVIYKTITKLLCSRLKEVLPHLINESQGAFVQGRELLFNVLLCQDLTRGYNRKYQPPSCIIKIDLQKAFDSVHWDFLQEWLRELKFPPLFIRWVMKCITSVQFTISINGKQGKKFRGMRGLKQGDPLSPLLFVLSMEYLSRLFKKASLQPEFEFHPHCKKLGITHLMFADDLVIICKASPISVSILMRAFQHFTACSGLQINMSKSQIVFGGASASVREECKALTGFTEGNLPFSYLGLPITASKLSKVECRTLVEKITARIRTWASRHISYAGRLVLVNSVLFGIFNFWAQVFMLTQAVIDQVTRLCRNFLWGGEGVYKRVPYVAWESVCLPIRKGGLGVKNLDIWNAASIAKLVWAISMKKDILWVRWVMRDI
;
A
#
# COMPACT_ATOMS: atom_id res chain seq x y z
N MET A 1 24.68 -35.99 -21.64
CA MET A 1 24.06 -36.07 -20.31
C MET A 1 24.73 -35.15 -19.27
N ALA A 2 26.03 -35.29 -18.95
CA ALA A 2 26.73 -34.48 -17.93
C ALA A 2 26.64 -32.96 -18.17
N ARG A 3 26.89 -32.47 -19.41
CA ARG A 3 26.79 -31.05 -19.78
C ARG A 3 25.36 -30.50 -19.61
N GLN A 4 24.33 -31.26 -19.94
CA GLN A 4 22.93 -30.84 -19.76
C GLN A 4 22.55 -30.76 -18.28
N ASN A 5 23.00 -31.70 -17.44
CA ASN A 5 22.81 -31.68 -16.01
C ASN A 5 23.53 -30.51 -15.37
N TYR A 6 24.78 -30.21 -15.77
CA TYR A 6 25.51 -29.03 -15.29
C TYR A 6 24.77 -27.73 -15.60
N VAL A 7 24.28 -27.57 -16.85
CA VAL A 7 23.52 -26.38 -17.26
C VAL A 7 22.25 -26.24 -16.41
N LYS A 8 21.49 -27.32 -16.18
CA LYS A 8 20.29 -27.30 -15.34
C LYS A 8 20.58 -26.93 -13.89
N ILE A 9 21.61 -27.52 -13.27
CA ILE A 9 22.01 -27.22 -11.91
C ILE A 9 22.50 -25.77 -11.79
N SER A 10 23.32 -25.30 -12.74
CA SER A 10 23.82 -23.93 -12.78
C SER A 10 22.67 -22.91 -12.93
N GLN A 11 21.70 -23.18 -13.80
CA GLN A 11 20.51 -22.35 -13.97
C GLN A 11 19.65 -22.32 -12.69
N SER A 12 19.47 -23.45 -12.02
CA SER A 12 18.72 -23.54 -10.75
C SER A 12 19.43 -22.78 -9.64
N ALA A 13 20.75 -22.92 -9.51
CA ALA A 13 21.56 -22.17 -8.55
C ALA A 13 21.51 -20.66 -8.81
N MET A 14 21.61 -20.24 -10.06
CA MET A 14 21.51 -18.82 -10.43
C MET A 14 20.09 -18.27 -10.16
N SER A 15 19.05 -19.03 -10.43
CA SER A 15 17.65 -18.67 -10.11
C SER A 15 17.46 -18.45 -8.60
N LEU A 16 18.01 -19.34 -7.77
CA LEU A 16 17.98 -19.20 -6.32
C LEU A 16 18.71 -17.95 -5.83
N ILE A 17 19.89 -17.67 -6.37
CA ILE A 17 20.68 -16.47 -6.05
C ILE A 17 19.93 -15.20 -6.46
N LYS A 18 19.32 -15.16 -7.65
CA LYS A 18 18.47 -14.06 -8.12
C LYS A 18 17.27 -13.84 -7.17
N GLN A 19 16.58 -14.90 -6.79
CA GLN A 19 15.47 -14.85 -5.84
C GLN A 19 15.91 -14.30 -4.47
N GLN A 20 17.00 -14.79 -3.91
CA GLN A 20 17.53 -14.32 -2.62
C GLN A 20 17.99 -12.85 -2.67
N SER A 21 18.57 -12.41 -3.77
CA SER A 21 19.01 -11.02 -3.96
C SER A 21 17.85 -10.06 -4.20
N LYS A 22 16.66 -10.54 -4.62
CA LYS A 22 15.51 -9.75 -5.13
C LYS A 22 15.92 -8.74 -6.23
N ALA A 23 16.88 -9.11 -7.06
CA ALA A 23 17.33 -8.29 -8.17
C ALA A 23 16.57 -8.65 -9.45
N GLU A 24 15.25 -8.50 -9.43
CA GLU A 24 14.33 -8.87 -10.54
C GLU A 24 14.57 -8.05 -11.81
N TRP A 25 15.18 -6.87 -11.67
CA TRP A 25 15.51 -5.97 -12.77
C TRP A 25 16.71 -6.45 -13.61
N VAL A 26 17.48 -7.41 -13.12
CA VAL A 26 18.59 -8.01 -13.88
C VAL A 26 18.00 -9.04 -14.83
N GLY A 27 17.75 -8.59 -16.06
CA GLY A 27 17.34 -9.45 -17.16
C GLY A 27 18.39 -10.50 -17.53
N TYR A 28 18.05 -11.35 -18.48
CA TYR A 28 18.97 -12.34 -19.03
C TYR A 28 20.21 -11.67 -19.62
N GLY A 29 21.38 -11.93 -19.04
CA GLY A 29 22.66 -11.46 -19.60
C GLY A 29 23.70 -10.93 -18.61
N ASP A 30 23.31 -10.46 -17.41
CA ASP A 30 24.27 -10.04 -16.39
C ASP A 30 24.49 -11.17 -15.38
N GLU A 31 25.54 -11.96 -15.58
CA GLU A 31 25.96 -13.06 -14.68
C GLU A 31 26.77 -12.52 -13.47
N CYS A 32 26.51 -11.31 -13.00
CA CYS A 32 27.22 -10.69 -11.89
C CYS A 32 26.90 -11.36 -10.54
N SER A 33 27.40 -12.59 -10.36
CA SER A 33 27.30 -13.34 -9.10
C SER A 33 27.82 -12.52 -7.90
N ARG A 34 28.87 -11.71 -8.08
CA ARG A 34 29.43 -10.81 -7.04
C ARG A 34 28.42 -9.76 -6.59
N LEU A 35 27.67 -9.15 -7.51
CA LEU A 35 26.64 -8.16 -7.16
C LEU A 35 25.48 -8.82 -6.38
N PHE A 36 25.04 -9.99 -6.81
CA PHE A 36 23.98 -10.73 -6.12
C PHE A 36 24.41 -11.13 -4.71
N MET A 37 25.63 -11.66 -4.55
CA MET A 37 26.17 -12.04 -3.25
C MET A 37 26.35 -10.84 -2.33
N ALA A 38 26.85 -9.71 -2.83
CA ALA A 38 26.96 -8.46 -2.08
C ALA A 38 25.58 -7.98 -1.61
N LYS A 39 24.56 -8.01 -2.47
CA LYS A 39 23.18 -7.67 -2.10
C LYS A 39 22.59 -8.63 -1.08
N ILE A 40 22.80 -9.93 -1.21
CA ILE A 40 22.34 -10.91 -0.23
C ILE A 40 22.99 -10.63 1.13
N LYS A 41 24.31 -10.38 1.16
CA LYS A 41 25.04 -10.04 2.39
C LYS A 41 24.52 -8.74 3.01
N GLN A 42 24.36 -7.70 2.21
CA GLN A 42 23.81 -6.42 2.65
C GLN A 42 22.39 -6.58 3.22
N ARG A 43 21.51 -7.30 2.53
CA ARG A 43 20.15 -7.56 3.02
C ARG A 43 20.15 -8.36 4.30
N LYS A 44 20.94 -9.42 4.40
CA LYS A 44 21.08 -10.19 5.65
C LYS A 44 21.51 -9.26 6.79
N ALA A 45 22.52 -8.42 6.57
CA ALA A 45 22.97 -7.46 7.58
C ALA A 45 21.87 -6.46 8.00
N MET A 46 21.08 -5.95 7.03
CA MET A 46 20.00 -4.99 7.30
C MET A 46 18.74 -5.62 7.94
N THR A 47 18.51 -6.92 7.75
CA THR A 47 17.32 -7.61 8.26
C THR A 47 17.59 -8.48 9.48
N CYS A 48 18.85 -8.76 9.82
CA CYS A 48 19.21 -9.49 11.03
C CYS A 48 18.94 -8.65 12.27
N ILE A 49 18.29 -9.26 13.26
CA ILE A 49 17.95 -8.63 14.53
C ILE A 49 18.83 -9.28 15.60
N TYR A 50 19.85 -8.56 16.06
CA TYR A 50 20.80 -9.06 17.06
C TYR A 50 20.44 -8.62 18.48
N GLN A 51 19.82 -7.43 18.61
CA GLN A 51 19.47 -6.82 19.88
C GLN A 51 18.21 -5.96 19.74
N LEU A 52 17.48 -5.82 20.82
CA LEU A 52 16.30 -4.95 20.95
C LEU A 52 16.25 -4.35 22.34
N LYS A 53 15.58 -3.21 22.46
CA LYS A 53 15.21 -2.66 23.77
C LYS A 53 13.94 -3.33 24.28
N ASN A 54 13.96 -3.71 25.57
CA ASN A 54 12.78 -4.19 26.27
C ASN A 54 11.83 -3.02 26.63
N LYS A 55 10.70 -3.31 27.30
CA LYS A 55 9.72 -2.29 27.74
C LYS A 55 10.32 -1.25 28.70
N GLN A 56 11.41 -1.57 29.37
CA GLN A 56 12.15 -0.68 30.30
C GLN A 56 13.24 0.15 29.58
N GLY A 57 13.40 0.02 28.26
CA GLY A 57 14.42 0.74 27.48
C GLY A 57 15.83 0.13 27.55
N GLN A 58 16.01 -1.03 28.16
CA GLN A 58 17.30 -1.70 28.28
C GLN A 58 17.58 -2.56 27.04
N TRP A 59 18.82 -2.53 26.56
CA TRP A 59 19.27 -3.37 25.46
C TRP A 59 19.34 -4.84 25.88
N VAL A 60 18.73 -5.70 25.09
CA VAL A 60 18.71 -7.16 25.27
C VAL A 60 19.28 -7.81 24.04
N GLN A 61 20.24 -8.73 24.23
CA GLN A 61 20.93 -9.46 23.17
C GLN A 61 20.66 -10.96 23.28
N GLY A 62 20.85 -11.66 22.17
CA GLY A 62 20.69 -13.10 22.08
C GLY A 62 19.34 -13.50 21.48
N PHE A 63 19.37 -14.61 20.71
CA PHE A 63 18.22 -15.04 19.92
C PHE A 63 16.95 -15.27 20.76
N ASP A 64 17.07 -16.01 21.85
CA ASP A 64 15.91 -16.42 22.65
C ASP A 64 15.24 -15.20 23.30
N LYS A 65 16.05 -14.33 23.93
CA LYS A 65 15.55 -13.11 24.58
C LYS A 65 14.93 -12.13 23.58
N VAL A 66 15.56 -11.94 22.41
CA VAL A 66 15.02 -11.08 21.35
C VAL A 66 13.71 -11.67 20.78
N THR A 67 13.65 -12.98 20.64
CA THR A 67 12.45 -13.68 20.17
C THR A 67 11.31 -13.58 21.19
N ASP A 68 11.61 -13.68 22.48
CA ASP A 68 10.61 -13.51 23.56
C ASP A 68 10.04 -12.08 23.53
N ILE A 69 10.88 -11.03 23.47
CA ILE A 69 10.42 -9.62 23.35
C ILE A 69 9.47 -9.45 22.16
N MET A 70 9.84 -9.99 21.00
CA MET A 70 8.99 -9.92 19.81
C MET A 70 7.70 -10.72 19.98
N THR A 71 7.79 -11.92 20.52
CA THR A 71 6.62 -12.79 20.73
C THR A 71 5.63 -12.14 21.70
N ASP A 72 6.11 -11.61 22.81
CA ASP A 72 5.28 -10.91 23.81
C ASP A 72 4.58 -9.70 23.18
N TYR A 73 5.34 -8.89 22.43
CA TYR A 73 4.78 -7.71 21.77
C TYR A 73 3.68 -8.08 20.75
N TYR A 74 3.92 -9.07 19.86
CA TYR A 74 2.94 -9.45 18.86
C TYR A 74 1.79 -10.29 19.44
N THR A 75 2.01 -11.02 20.54
CA THR A 75 0.94 -11.67 21.31
C THR A 75 0.03 -10.63 21.94
N ASP A 76 0.59 -9.56 22.52
CA ASP A 76 -0.20 -8.43 23.03
C ASP A 76 -0.99 -7.72 21.92
N LEU A 77 -0.38 -7.56 20.73
CA LEU A 77 -1.00 -6.86 19.62
C LEU A 77 -2.07 -7.68 18.89
N LEU A 78 -1.78 -8.93 18.56
CA LEU A 78 -2.60 -9.78 17.68
C LEU A 78 -3.32 -10.91 18.43
N GLY A 79 -2.80 -11.37 19.56
CA GLY A 79 -3.26 -12.54 20.29
C GLY A 79 -4.25 -12.24 21.41
N LYS A 80 -4.52 -10.98 21.70
CA LYS A 80 -5.54 -10.59 22.68
C LYS A 80 -6.83 -10.17 21.99
N LYS A 81 -7.96 -10.69 22.48
CA LYS A 81 -9.28 -10.19 22.09
C LYS A 81 -9.34 -8.72 22.51
N GLY A 82 -9.83 -7.86 21.62
CA GLY A 82 -10.01 -6.44 21.94
C GLY A 82 -10.87 -6.26 23.20
N THR A 83 -10.69 -5.13 23.88
CA THR A 83 -11.58 -4.69 24.95
C THR A 83 -13.01 -4.54 24.44
N GLN A 84 -13.96 -4.36 25.34
CA GLN A 84 -15.37 -4.13 25.00
C GLN A 84 -15.48 -3.07 23.90
N ARG A 85 -16.08 -3.44 22.76
CA ARG A 85 -16.29 -2.58 21.62
C ARG A 85 -17.76 -2.11 21.55
N ASN A 86 -17.98 -0.98 20.92
CA ASN A 86 -19.35 -0.56 20.56
C ASN A 86 -19.85 -1.39 19.36
N HIS A 87 -21.15 -1.64 19.31
CA HIS A 87 -21.80 -2.18 18.12
C HIS A 87 -21.87 -1.13 17.02
N ILE A 88 -21.94 -1.59 15.79
CA ILE A 88 -22.15 -0.69 14.65
C ILE A 88 -23.57 -0.10 14.72
N ASP A 89 -23.74 1.07 14.11
CA ASP A 89 -25.05 1.66 13.88
C ASP A 89 -25.64 1.10 12.57
N PRO A 90 -26.69 0.24 12.62
CA PRO A 90 -27.25 -0.37 11.41
C PRO A 90 -27.84 0.66 10.44
N HIS A 91 -28.32 1.80 10.95
CA HIS A 91 -28.88 2.86 10.12
C HIS A 91 -27.87 3.52 9.18
N VAL A 92 -26.56 3.28 9.39
CA VAL A 92 -25.51 3.79 8.52
C VAL A 92 -25.54 3.13 7.13
N THR A 93 -26.16 1.96 7.00
CA THR A 93 -26.30 1.26 5.70
C THR A 93 -27.08 2.07 4.65
N GLN A 94 -28.05 2.90 5.06
CA GLN A 94 -28.83 3.74 4.15
C GLN A 94 -28.00 4.83 3.42
N TYR A 95 -26.79 5.12 3.89
CA TYR A 95 -25.91 6.13 3.29
C TYR A 95 -24.99 5.59 2.20
N GLY A 96 -25.17 4.35 1.78
CA GLY A 96 -24.43 3.72 0.69
C GLY A 96 -25.14 2.48 0.14
N ASN A 97 -24.55 1.84 -0.86
CA ASN A 97 -25.13 0.66 -1.48
C ASN A 97 -24.94 -0.59 -0.62
N THR A 98 -25.85 -1.52 -0.73
CA THR A 98 -25.74 -2.89 -0.20
C THR A 98 -25.80 -3.88 -1.36
N LEU A 99 -25.39 -5.11 -1.15
CA LEU A 99 -25.38 -6.13 -2.19
C LEU A 99 -26.80 -6.44 -2.70
N SER A 100 -26.97 -6.47 -4.02
CA SER A 100 -28.17 -7.00 -4.67
C SER A 100 -28.26 -8.52 -4.54
N LEU A 101 -29.43 -9.11 -4.78
CA LEU A 101 -29.59 -10.57 -4.78
C LEU A 101 -28.71 -11.24 -5.84
N GLU A 102 -28.57 -10.66 -7.02
CA GLU A 102 -27.72 -11.16 -8.08
C GLU A 102 -26.25 -11.20 -7.64
N GLN A 103 -25.75 -10.13 -7.03
CA GLN A 103 -24.40 -10.06 -6.50
C GLN A 103 -24.17 -11.10 -5.38
N GLN A 104 -25.18 -11.29 -4.51
CA GLN A 104 -25.11 -12.32 -3.47
C GLN A 104 -25.00 -13.73 -4.04
N ILE A 105 -25.76 -14.04 -5.08
CA ILE A 105 -25.70 -15.34 -5.79
C ILE A 105 -24.31 -15.52 -6.43
N THR A 106 -23.81 -14.50 -7.13
CA THR A 106 -22.49 -14.54 -7.77
C THR A 106 -21.35 -14.82 -6.78
N LEU A 107 -21.40 -14.22 -5.60
CA LEU A 107 -20.41 -14.45 -4.54
C LEU A 107 -20.34 -15.91 -4.07
N CYS A 108 -21.46 -16.63 -4.11
CA CYS A 108 -21.57 -18.00 -3.60
C CYS A 108 -21.48 -19.09 -4.71
N GLN A 109 -21.32 -18.68 -5.98
CA GLN A 109 -21.18 -19.66 -7.06
C GLN A 109 -19.99 -20.59 -6.85
N PRO A 110 -20.14 -21.90 -7.16
CA PRO A 110 -19.03 -22.86 -7.07
C PRO A 110 -17.82 -22.41 -7.90
N PHE A 111 -16.63 -22.61 -7.35
CA PHE A 111 -15.39 -22.36 -8.06
C PHE A 111 -15.04 -23.53 -8.98
N LYS A 112 -14.55 -23.24 -10.18
CA LYS A 112 -14.10 -24.24 -11.15
C LYS A 112 -12.61 -24.54 -10.99
N ASP A 113 -12.16 -25.73 -11.40
CA ASP A 113 -10.73 -26.11 -11.39
C ASP A 113 -9.86 -25.14 -12.18
N THR A 114 -10.40 -24.56 -13.26
CA THR A 114 -9.73 -23.53 -14.06
C THR A 114 -9.46 -22.26 -13.25
N GLU A 115 -10.38 -21.83 -12.40
CA GLU A 115 -10.21 -20.67 -11.51
C GLU A 115 -9.16 -20.97 -10.43
N ILE A 116 -9.17 -22.18 -9.88
CA ILE A 116 -8.16 -22.66 -8.89
C ILE A 116 -6.76 -22.62 -9.52
N LYS A 117 -6.62 -23.18 -10.74
CA LYS A 117 -5.37 -23.14 -11.51
C LYS A 117 -4.92 -21.70 -11.72
N GLN A 118 -5.79 -20.82 -12.21
CA GLN A 118 -5.49 -19.41 -12.43
C GLN A 118 -5.05 -18.70 -11.14
N ALA A 119 -5.71 -18.98 -10.03
CA ALA A 119 -5.36 -18.40 -8.74
C ALA A 119 -3.92 -18.77 -8.32
N ILE A 120 -3.51 -20.04 -8.42
CA ILE A 120 -2.15 -20.50 -8.14
C ILE A 120 -1.14 -19.89 -9.13
N PHE A 121 -1.44 -19.96 -10.43
CA PHE A 121 -0.53 -19.49 -11.46
C PHE A 121 -0.35 -17.96 -11.46
N SER A 122 -1.27 -17.23 -10.86
CA SER A 122 -1.15 -15.78 -10.64
C SER A 122 -0.24 -15.40 -9.47
N ILE A 123 0.20 -16.35 -8.62
CA ILE A 123 1.16 -16.09 -7.55
C ILE A 123 2.57 -16.15 -8.16
N PRO A 124 3.40 -15.09 -8.05
CA PRO A 124 4.76 -15.11 -8.59
C PRO A 124 5.62 -16.19 -7.93
N ASP A 125 6.43 -16.89 -8.70
CA ASP A 125 7.22 -18.07 -8.27
C ASP A 125 8.21 -17.77 -7.14
N PHE A 126 8.73 -16.53 -7.14
CA PHE A 126 9.72 -16.05 -6.16
C PHE A 126 9.13 -15.55 -4.83
N LYS A 127 7.80 -15.59 -4.65
CA LYS A 127 7.20 -15.24 -3.36
C LYS A 127 7.58 -16.26 -2.30
N SER A 128 7.84 -15.74 -1.08
CA SER A 128 8.20 -16.58 0.07
C SER A 128 7.12 -17.61 0.36
N PRO A 129 7.51 -18.88 0.60
CA PRO A 129 6.58 -19.94 1.00
C PRO A 129 6.03 -19.69 2.41
N GLY A 130 5.01 -20.45 2.76
CA GLY A 130 4.48 -20.54 4.12
C GLY A 130 5.38 -21.38 5.04
N PRO A 131 4.86 -21.76 6.22
CA PRO A 131 5.56 -22.66 7.14
C PRO A 131 5.89 -24.03 6.56
N ASP A 132 5.09 -24.51 5.59
CA ASP A 132 5.26 -25.79 4.87
C ASP A 132 6.48 -25.80 3.93
N GLY A 133 7.05 -24.63 3.60
CA GLY A 133 8.22 -24.51 2.72
C GLY A 133 7.93 -24.63 1.22
N PHE A 134 6.69 -24.93 0.81
CA PHE A 134 6.34 -25.06 -0.60
C PHE A 134 6.00 -23.71 -1.23
N SER A 135 6.75 -23.34 -2.28
CA SER A 135 6.49 -22.12 -3.07
C SER A 135 5.42 -22.35 -4.13
N SER A 136 4.88 -21.26 -4.70
CA SER A 136 3.99 -21.34 -5.86
C SER A 136 4.68 -21.96 -7.08
N GLY A 137 6.00 -21.75 -7.24
CA GLY A 137 6.80 -22.40 -8.29
C GLY A 137 6.80 -23.92 -8.18
N PHE A 138 6.81 -24.48 -6.96
CA PHE A 138 6.68 -25.92 -6.75
C PHE A 138 5.34 -26.44 -7.31
N TYR A 139 4.21 -25.84 -6.90
CA TYR A 139 2.88 -26.27 -7.37
C TYR A 139 2.70 -26.11 -8.88
N LYS A 140 3.28 -25.06 -9.47
CA LYS A 140 3.23 -24.85 -10.93
C LYS A 140 4.02 -25.91 -11.71
N ALA A 141 5.25 -26.18 -11.24
CA ALA A 141 6.12 -27.17 -11.87
C ALA A 141 5.60 -28.60 -11.73
N SER A 142 4.90 -28.91 -10.63
CA SER A 142 4.32 -30.22 -10.33
C SER A 142 2.82 -30.30 -10.63
N TRP A 143 2.25 -29.33 -11.38
CA TRP A 143 0.80 -29.21 -11.53
C TRP A 143 0.13 -30.47 -12.09
N GLU A 144 0.73 -31.12 -13.06
CA GLU A 144 0.21 -32.35 -13.65
C GLU A 144 0.02 -33.45 -12.61
N ASN A 145 0.90 -33.52 -11.61
CA ASN A 145 0.85 -34.55 -10.57
C ASN A 145 0.05 -34.14 -9.33
N THR A 146 -0.07 -32.81 -9.07
CA THR A 146 -0.65 -32.29 -7.81
C THR A 146 -2.03 -31.68 -7.98
N SER A 147 -2.45 -31.39 -9.21
CA SER A 147 -3.69 -30.64 -9.52
C SER A 147 -4.93 -31.26 -8.87
N THR A 148 -5.11 -32.57 -8.97
CA THR A 148 -6.27 -33.27 -8.41
C THR A 148 -6.38 -33.04 -6.90
N TRP A 149 -5.28 -33.24 -6.16
CA TRP A 149 -5.25 -33.07 -4.71
C TRP A 149 -5.46 -31.62 -4.29
N VAL A 150 -4.86 -30.68 -5.03
CA VAL A 150 -5.01 -29.24 -4.77
C VAL A 150 -6.44 -28.79 -5.01
N CYS A 151 -7.03 -29.15 -6.15
CA CYS A 151 -8.41 -28.80 -6.46
C CYS A 151 -9.37 -29.40 -5.43
N GLN A 152 -9.19 -30.67 -5.09
CA GLN A 152 -10.00 -31.35 -4.08
C GLN A 152 -9.93 -30.66 -2.72
N ALA A 153 -8.74 -30.31 -2.22
CA ALA A 153 -8.57 -29.61 -0.95
C ALA A 153 -9.24 -28.23 -0.95
N VAL A 154 -9.17 -27.49 -2.07
CA VAL A 154 -9.82 -26.19 -2.20
C VAL A 154 -11.34 -26.34 -2.26
N HIS A 155 -11.86 -27.28 -3.03
CA HIS A 155 -13.31 -27.56 -3.10
C HIS A 155 -13.87 -28.01 -1.76
N GLU A 156 -13.12 -28.81 -1.01
CA GLU A 156 -13.51 -29.25 0.32
C GLU A 156 -13.69 -28.07 1.27
N PHE A 157 -12.77 -27.09 1.27
CA PHE A 157 -12.91 -25.87 2.04
C PHE A 157 -14.21 -25.12 1.68
N PHE A 158 -14.50 -24.91 0.40
CA PHE A 158 -15.70 -24.19 -0.01
C PHE A 158 -17.00 -24.94 0.26
N ARG A 159 -16.97 -26.28 0.30
CA ARG A 159 -18.12 -27.12 0.64
C ARG A 159 -18.41 -27.12 2.14
N ASN A 160 -17.40 -27.36 2.98
CA ASN A 160 -17.57 -27.54 4.43
C ASN A 160 -17.42 -26.22 5.19
N GLY A 161 -16.70 -25.25 4.63
CA GLY A 161 -16.28 -24.03 5.33
C GLY A 161 -15.22 -24.29 6.41
N GLU A 162 -14.54 -25.46 6.39
CA GLU A 162 -13.53 -25.82 7.36
C GLU A 162 -12.12 -25.74 6.77
N LEU A 163 -11.20 -25.12 7.52
CA LEU A 163 -9.81 -24.99 7.13
C LEU A 163 -8.95 -25.82 8.10
N PRO A 164 -8.26 -26.86 7.63
CA PRO A 164 -7.32 -27.60 8.46
C PRO A 164 -6.31 -26.67 9.13
N SER A 165 -5.97 -26.94 10.40
CA SER A 165 -5.16 -26.03 11.24
C SER A 165 -3.81 -25.70 10.62
N PHE A 166 -3.17 -26.66 9.95
CA PHE A 166 -1.87 -26.45 9.29
C PHE A 166 -1.92 -25.45 8.11
N PHE A 167 -3.07 -25.28 7.45
CA PHE A 167 -3.22 -24.22 6.44
C PHE A 167 -3.37 -22.83 7.06
N GLY A 168 -3.89 -22.74 8.29
CA GLY A 168 -3.97 -21.50 9.06
C GLY A 168 -2.63 -21.03 9.65
N GLU A 169 -1.64 -21.92 9.72
CA GLU A 169 -0.31 -21.57 10.22
C GLU A 169 0.34 -20.49 9.35
N THR A 170 0.88 -19.48 10.00
CA THR A 170 1.44 -18.30 9.33
C THR A 170 2.77 -17.90 9.97
N LYS A 171 3.81 -17.85 9.16
CA LYS A 171 5.13 -17.39 9.58
C LYS A 171 5.19 -15.86 9.50
N LEU A 172 5.44 -15.20 10.63
CA LEU A 172 5.66 -13.76 10.69
C LEU A 172 7.14 -13.44 10.50
N VAL A 173 7.45 -12.71 9.44
CA VAL A 173 8.80 -12.21 9.15
C VAL A 173 8.85 -10.72 9.47
N MET A 174 9.80 -10.32 10.30
CA MET A 174 9.96 -8.94 10.76
C MET A 174 10.77 -8.12 9.77
N LEU A 175 10.17 -7.05 9.22
CA LEU A 175 10.86 -6.10 8.35
C LEU A 175 11.00 -4.75 9.05
N PRO A 176 12.22 -4.18 9.14
CA PRO A 176 12.43 -2.88 9.77
C PRO A 176 11.70 -1.77 9.00
N LYS A 177 11.03 -0.86 9.72
CA LYS A 177 10.38 0.35 9.19
C LYS A 177 11.38 1.50 9.03
N ILE A 178 12.41 1.52 9.88
CA ILE A 178 13.43 2.56 9.96
C ILE A 178 14.82 1.94 9.83
N THR A 179 15.83 2.76 9.58
CA THR A 179 17.21 2.30 9.33
C THR A 179 17.84 1.63 10.55
N ASN A 180 17.60 2.17 11.76
CA ASN A 180 18.14 1.65 13.01
C ASN A 180 16.96 1.31 13.96
N PRO A 181 16.35 0.11 13.84
CA PRO A 181 15.25 -0.30 14.70
C PRO A 181 15.76 -0.64 16.11
N GLU A 182 15.11 -0.10 17.13
CA GLU A 182 15.46 -0.33 18.53
C GLU A 182 14.40 -1.13 19.27
N TYR A 183 13.12 -0.96 18.93
CA TYR A 183 11.98 -1.58 19.58
C TYR A 183 11.22 -2.52 18.65
N ALA A 184 10.47 -3.45 19.21
CA ALA A 184 9.58 -4.32 18.44
C ALA A 184 8.56 -3.55 17.60
N THR A 185 8.18 -2.33 18.01
CA THR A 185 7.30 -1.40 17.30
C THR A 185 7.88 -0.91 15.97
N ASP A 186 9.20 -0.94 15.82
CA ASP A 186 9.91 -0.45 14.62
C ASP A 186 9.91 -1.46 13.47
N PHE A 187 9.24 -2.59 13.66
CA PHE A 187 9.13 -3.63 12.65
C PHE A 187 7.70 -3.76 12.11
N ARG A 188 7.61 -4.20 10.85
CA ARG A 188 6.37 -4.65 10.22
C ARG A 188 6.33 -6.17 10.20
N PRO A 189 5.24 -6.80 10.67
CA PRO A 189 5.07 -8.25 10.56
C PRO A 189 4.54 -8.59 9.17
N ILE A 190 5.33 -9.30 8.37
CA ILE A 190 4.87 -9.80 7.08
C ILE A 190 4.46 -11.26 7.24
N SER A 191 3.21 -11.54 6.91
CA SER A 191 2.60 -12.87 6.98
C SER A 191 2.95 -13.72 5.78
N CYS A 192 3.75 -14.77 5.99
CA CYS A 192 4.03 -15.78 4.98
C CYS A 192 3.07 -16.96 5.20
N CYS A 193 2.01 -17.03 4.40
CA CYS A 193 0.99 -18.07 4.42
C CYS A 193 1.30 -19.18 3.41
N ASN A 194 0.75 -20.38 3.63
CA ASN A 194 0.83 -21.50 2.70
C ASN A 194 0.17 -21.18 1.35
N VAL A 195 0.64 -21.80 0.28
CA VAL A 195 0.14 -21.52 -1.07
C VAL A 195 -1.32 -21.92 -1.23
N ILE A 196 -1.74 -23.03 -0.66
CA ILE A 196 -3.15 -23.47 -0.69
C ILE A 196 -4.05 -22.42 0.00
N TYR A 197 -3.65 -21.94 1.18
CA TYR A 197 -4.37 -20.85 1.85
C TYR A 197 -4.46 -19.58 0.96
N LYS A 198 -3.33 -19.17 0.36
CA LYS A 198 -3.30 -18.01 -0.56
C LYS A 198 -4.21 -18.24 -1.78
N THR A 199 -4.34 -19.49 -2.25
CA THR A 199 -5.24 -19.83 -3.35
C THR A 199 -6.69 -19.62 -2.96
N ILE A 200 -7.11 -20.14 -1.80
CA ILE A 200 -8.46 -19.93 -1.25
C ILE A 200 -8.77 -18.43 -1.11
N THR A 201 -7.87 -17.67 -0.49
CA THR A 201 -8.09 -16.23 -0.29
C THR A 201 -8.08 -15.44 -1.62
N LYS A 202 -7.31 -15.86 -2.63
CA LYS A 202 -7.36 -15.27 -3.98
C LYS A 202 -8.68 -15.54 -4.71
N LEU A 203 -9.26 -16.72 -4.54
CA LEU A 203 -10.57 -17.05 -5.08
C LEU A 203 -11.67 -16.19 -4.44
N LEU A 204 -11.62 -15.99 -3.11
CA LEU A 204 -12.51 -15.04 -2.45
C LEU A 204 -12.28 -13.59 -2.94
N CYS A 205 -11.02 -13.20 -3.16
CA CYS A 205 -10.69 -11.88 -3.72
C CYS A 205 -11.26 -11.69 -5.13
N SER A 206 -11.26 -12.72 -5.99
CA SER A 206 -11.82 -12.59 -7.35
C SER A 206 -13.30 -12.20 -7.29
N ARG A 207 -14.08 -12.88 -6.44
CA ARG A 207 -15.50 -12.55 -6.25
C ARG A 207 -15.71 -11.18 -5.60
N LEU A 208 -14.93 -10.84 -4.55
CA LEU A 208 -15.03 -9.53 -3.89
C LEU A 208 -14.75 -8.37 -4.85
N LYS A 209 -13.77 -8.49 -5.72
CA LYS A 209 -13.39 -7.43 -6.67
C LYS A 209 -14.53 -7.03 -7.61
N GLU A 210 -15.44 -7.93 -7.91
CA GLU A 210 -16.61 -7.67 -8.78
C GLU A 210 -17.63 -6.77 -8.08
N VAL A 211 -17.78 -6.90 -6.76
CA VAL A 211 -18.82 -6.18 -5.99
C VAL A 211 -18.29 -4.91 -5.29
N LEU A 212 -16.98 -4.82 -5.04
CA LEU A 212 -16.38 -3.67 -4.35
C LEU A 212 -16.65 -2.31 -5.02
N PRO A 213 -16.59 -2.14 -6.37
CA PRO A 213 -16.87 -0.86 -7.00
C PRO A 213 -18.28 -0.33 -6.70
N HIS A 214 -19.26 -1.23 -6.48
CA HIS A 214 -20.62 -0.89 -6.13
C HIS A 214 -20.78 -0.50 -4.65
N LEU A 215 -20.04 -1.17 -3.75
CA LEU A 215 -20.16 -0.99 -2.31
C LEU A 215 -19.37 0.19 -1.76
N ILE A 216 -18.18 0.44 -2.30
CA ILE A 216 -17.18 1.34 -1.71
C ILE A 216 -17.35 2.76 -2.22
N ASN A 217 -17.43 3.72 -1.29
CA ASN A 217 -17.51 5.14 -1.59
C ASN A 217 -16.34 5.59 -2.50
N GLU A 218 -16.62 6.52 -3.40
CA GLU A 218 -15.65 7.02 -4.39
C GLU A 218 -14.44 7.74 -3.78
N SER A 219 -14.57 8.24 -2.57
CA SER A 219 -13.47 8.87 -1.82
C SER A 219 -12.35 7.89 -1.46
N GLN A 220 -12.62 6.56 -1.48
CA GLN A 220 -11.60 5.53 -1.28
C GLN A 220 -10.95 5.14 -2.60
N GLY A 221 -9.69 5.50 -2.80
CA GLY A 221 -8.92 5.23 -4.02
C GLY A 221 -8.14 3.92 -4.04
N ALA A 222 -8.01 3.22 -2.89
CA ALA A 222 -7.18 2.03 -2.79
C ALA A 222 -7.95 0.73 -3.04
N PHE A 223 -7.29 -0.24 -3.70
CA PHE A 223 -7.72 -1.63 -3.87
C PHE A 223 -9.07 -1.84 -4.55
N VAL A 224 -9.70 -0.83 -5.10
CA VAL A 224 -10.93 -0.88 -5.88
C VAL A 224 -10.59 -0.78 -7.36
N GLN A 225 -11.15 -1.67 -8.17
CA GLN A 225 -10.88 -1.71 -9.60
C GLN A 225 -11.27 -0.38 -10.28
N GLY A 226 -10.41 0.10 -11.19
CA GLY A 226 -10.63 1.35 -11.93
C GLY A 226 -10.28 2.62 -11.19
N ARG A 227 -9.90 2.56 -9.90
CA ARG A 227 -9.47 3.72 -9.11
C ARG A 227 -7.95 3.83 -9.07
N GLU A 228 -7.46 5.05 -9.19
CA GLU A 228 -6.02 5.35 -9.20
C GLU A 228 -5.67 6.32 -8.06
N LEU A 229 -4.55 6.06 -7.38
CA LEU A 229 -3.97 6.93 -6.34
C LEU A 229 -3.84 8.38 -6.80
N LEU A 230 -3.51 8.56 -8.08
CA LEU A 230 -3.29 9.85 -8.71
C LEU A 230 -4.44 10.84 -8.47
N PHE A 231 -5.69 10.38 -8.62
CA PHE A 231 -6.86 11.26 -8.52
C PHE A 231 -7.11 11.77 -7.10
N ASN A 232 -6.79 10.98 -6.07
CA ASN A 232 -6.85 11.45 -4.69
C ASN A 232 -5.82 12.56 -4.44
N VAL A 233 -4.60 12.41 -4.99
CA VAL A 233 -3.54 13.43 -4.85
C VAL A 233 -3.93 14.70 -5.58
N LEU A 234 -4.41 14.60 -6.82
CA LEU A 234 -4.85 15.76 -7.61
C LEU A 234 -5.98 16.52 -6.89
N LEU A 235 -6.98 15.81 -6.39
CA LEU A 235 -8.08 16.42 -5.67
C LEU A 235 -7.59 17.11 -4.38
N CYS A 236 -6.71 16.46 -3.61
CA CYS A 236 -6.12 17.05 -2.42
C CYS A 236 -5.28 18.30 -2.76
N GLN A 237 -4.50 18.25 -3.85
CA GLN A 237 -3.70 19.39 -4.36
C GLN A 237 -4.58 20.57 -4.77
N ASP A 238 -5.68 20.31 -5.47
CA ASP A 238 -6.60 21.36 -5.92
C ASP A 238 -7.36 21.98 -4.73
N LEU A 239 -7.73 21.18 -3.72
CA LEU A 239 -8.40 21.67 -2.51
C LEU A 239 -7.52 22.60 -1.66
N THR A 240 -6.21 22.38 -1.63
CA THR A 240 -5.26 23.23 -0.88
C THR A 240 -4.83 24.45 -1.64
N ARG A 241 -5.20 24.55 -2.93
CA ARG A 241 -4.78 25.64 -3.79
C ARG A 241 -5.27 26.99 -3.25
N GLY A 242 -4.33 27.86 -2.97
CA GLY A 242 -4.63 29.20 -2.48
C GLY A 242 -4.78 29.32 -0.96
N TYR A 243 -4.56 28.29 -0.16
CA TYR A 243 -4.62 28.35 1.31
C TYR A 243 -3.74 29.47 1.92
N ASN A 244 -2.70 29.88 1.24
CA ASN A 244 -1.82 30.98 1.66
C ASN A 244 -2.29 32.38 1.21
N ARG A 245 -3.45 32.48 0.51
CA ARG A 245 -3.96 33.77 0.06
C ARG A 245 -4.70 34.50 1.17
N LYS A 246 -4.61 35.84 1.19
CA LYS A 246 -5.49 36.68 2.01
C LYS A 246 -6.94 36.49 1.56
N TYR A 247 -7.89 36.55 2.47
CA TYR A 247 -9.33 36.45 2.22
C TYR A 247 -9.83 35.10 1.68
N GLN A 248 -9.04 34.03 1.88
CA GLN A 248 -9.50 32.68 1.60
C GLN A 248 -10.63 32.30 2.57
N PRO A 249 -11.72 31.68 2.09
CA PRO A 249 -12.77 31.16 2.98
C PRO A 249 -12.20 30.18 4.01
N PRO A 250 -12.67 30.23 5.28
CA PRO A 250 -12.19 29.35 6.32
C PRO A 250 -12.33 27.88 5.94
N SER A 251 -11.23 27.18 5.86
CA SER A 251 -11.15 25.80 5.42
C SER A 251 -10.16 25.02 6.25
N CYS A 252 -10.40 23.73 6.47
CA CYS A 252 -9.39 22.86 7.08
C CYS A 252 -9.32 21.49 6.42
N ILE A 253 -8.12 20.94 6.48
CA ILE A 253 -7.79 19.57 6.09
C ILE A 253 -7.15 18.90 7.29
N ILE A 254 -7.72 17.77 7.72
CA ILE A 254 -7.19 16.98 8.84
C ILE A 254 -6.59 15.71 8.25
N LYS A 255 -5.27 15.58 8.34
CA LYS A 255 -4.55 14.35 7.96
C LYS A 255 -4.48 13.43 9.16
N ILE A 256 -5.04 12.24 9.04
CA ILE A 256 -5.06 11.22 10.09
C ILE A 256 -4.14 10.05 9.70
N ASP A 257 -3.27 9.68 10.61
CA ASP A 257 -2.43 8.47 10.55
C ASP A 257 -3.02 7.43 11.50
N LEU A 258 -3.36 6.24 10.98
CA LEU A 258 -3.91 5.15 11.77
C LEU A 258 -2.78 4.27 12.33
N GLN A 259 -2.83 3.99 13.65
CA GLN A 259 -1.84 3.10 14.28
C GLN A 259 -2.09 1.66 13.89
N LYS A 260 -1.06 0.98 13.32
CA LYS A 260 -1.09 -0.47 13.06
C LYS A 260 -2.42 -0.93 12.43
N ALA A 261 -2.88 -0.18 11.42
CA ALA A 261 -4.21 -0.26 10.86
C ALA A 261 -4.66 -1.71 10.57
N PHE A 262 -3.85 -2.47 9.82
CA PHE A 262 -4.17 -3.86 9.51
C PHE A 262 -4.18 -4.78 10.74
N ASP A 263 -3.33 -4.51 11.72
CA ASP A 263 -3.14 -5.39 12.89
C ASP A 263 -4.23 -5.15 13.97
N SER A 264 -5.02 -4.07 13.87
CA SER A 264 -5.95 -3.63 14.92
C SER A 264 -7.42 -3.94 14.64
N VAL A 265 -7.80 -4.28 13.41
CA VAL A 265 -9.21 -4.50 13.02
C VAL A 265 -9.84 -5.61 13.85
N HIS A 266 -10.96 -5.32 14.52
CA HIS A 266 -11.73 -6.31 15.27
C HIS A 266 -12.53 -7.23 14.32
N TRP A 267 -12.40 -8.53 14.50
CA TRP A 267 -13.10 -9.51 13.66
C TRP A 267 -14.62 -9.48 13.84
N ASP A 268 -15.09 -9.28 15.08
CA ASP A 268 -16.53 -9.17 15.37
C ASP A 268 -17.16 -7.95 14.67
N PHE A 269 -16.44 -6.81 14.62
CA PHE A 269 -16.86 -5.64 13.85
C PHE A 269 -16.98 -5.95 12.36
N LEU A 270 -15.95 -6.59 11.79
CA LEU A 270 -15.96 -6.93 10.37
C LEU A 270 -17.10 -7.90 10.04
N GLN A 271 -17.35 -8.90 10.88
CA GLN A 271 -18.43 -9.85 10.69
C GLN A 271 -19.81 -9.17 10.75
N GLU A 272 -20.01 -8.30 11.73
CA GLU A 272 -21.25 -7.51 11.89
C GLU A 272 -21.46 -6.62 10.67
N TRP A 273 -20.42 -5.91 10.23
CA TRP A 273 -20.49 -5.02 9.07
C TRP A 273 -20.76 -5.75 7.75
N LEU A 274 -20.17 -6.91 7.54
CA LEU A 274 -20.46 -7.74 6.36
C LEU A 274 -21.93 -8.20 6.32
N ARG A 275 -22.56 -8.49 7.47
CA ARG A 275 -23.99 -8.83 7.53
C ARG A 275 -24.85 -7.64 7.11
N GLU A 276 -24.54 -6.46 7.64
CA GLU A 276 -25.28 -5.24 7.30
C GLU A 276 -25.13 -4.83 5.83
N LEU A 277 -24.00 -5.12 5.20
CA LEU A 277 -23.80 -4.97 3.76
C LEU A 277 -24.52 -6.06 2.93
N LYS A 278 -25.26 -6.96 3.56
CA LYS A 278 -26.00 -8.07 2.95
C LYS A 278 -25.11 -9.10 2.25
N PHE A 279 -23.89 -9.35 2.77
CA PHE A 279 -23.12 -10.50 2.29
C PHE A 279 -23.82 -11.81 2.68
N PRO A 280 -23.82 -12.83 1.78
CA PRO A 280 -24.41 -14.13 2.09
C PRO A 280 -23.76 -14.77 3.32
N PRO A 281 -24.53 -15.42 4.21
CA PRO A 281 -23.99 -16.10 5.40
C PRO A 281 -22.86 -17.09 5.07
N LEU A 282 -22.98 -17.81 3.94
CA LEU A 282 -21.96 -18.75 3.47
C LEU A 282 -20.65 -18.04 3.13
N PHE A 283 -20.73 -16.92 2.40
CA PHE A 283 -19.53 -16.13 2.05
C PHE A 283 -18.87 -15.53 3.29
N ILE A 284 -19.67 -14.99 4.23
CA ILE A 284 -19.16 -14.51 5.53
C ILE A 284 -18.44 -15.65 6.28
N ARG A 285 -19.01 -16.84 6.31
CA ARG A 285 -18.38 -18.02 6.94
C ARG A 285 -17.00 -18.31 6.35
N TRP A 286 -16.85 -18.34 5.03
CA TRP A 286 -15.58 -18.54 4.35
C TRP A 286 -14.54 -17.47 4.72
N VAL A 287 -14.93 -16.20 4.63
CA VAL A 287 -14.08 -15.07 4.98
C VAL A 287 -13.63 -15.16 6.44
N MET A 288 -14.59 -15.32 7.36
CA MET A 288 -14.30 -15.38 8.80
C MET A 288 -13.42 -16.57 9.14
N LYS A 289 -13.64 -17.75 8.53
CA LYS A 289 -12.79 -18.91 8.74
C LYS A 289 -11.34 -18.65 8.31
N CYS A 290 -11.12 -17.98 7.17
CA CYS A 290 -9.78 -17.60 6.72
C CYS A 290 -9.05 -16.68 7.72
N ILE A 291 -9.74 -15.69 8.31
CA ILE A 291 -9.07 -14.73 9.19
C ILE A 291 -8.93 -15.24 10.64
N THR A 292 -9.89 -16.05 11.14
CA THR A 292 -9.93 -16.47 12.55
C THR A 292 -9.14 -17.75 12.84
N SER A 293 -8.84 -18.57 11.82
CA SER A 293 -8.09 -19.84 11.99
C SER A 293 -6.56 -19.64 12.08
N VAL A 294 -6.08 -18.41 12.24
CA VAL A 294 -4.66 -18.11 12.17
C VAL A 294 -3.90 -18.49 13.44
N GLN A 295 -2.77 -19.19 13.23
CA GLN A 295 -1.73 -19.39 14.22
C GLN A 295 -0.43 -18.76 13.72
N PHE A 296 0.12 -17.87 14.51
CA PHE A 296 1.35 -17.14 14.15
C PHE A 296 2.58 -17.79 14.77
N THR A 297 3.66 -17.84 14.01
CA THR A 297 5.00 -18.19 14.49
C THR A 297 5.96 -17.09 14.04
N ILE A 298 6.61 -16.41 14.99
CA ILE A 298 7.58 -15.37 14.66
C ILE A 298 8.87 -16.02 14.15
N SER A 299 9.41 -15.47 13.05
CA SER A 299 10.70 -15.90 12.51
C SER A 299 11.70 -14.76 12.59
N ILE A 300 12.78 -14.97 13.34
CA ILE A 300 13.90 -14.05 13.51
C ILE A 300 15.16 -14.72 13.01
N ASN A 301 15.89 -14.07 12.10
CA ASN A 301 17.17 -14.55 11.54
C ASN A 301 17.09 -15.99 11.00
N GLY A 302 15.91 -16.40 10.49
CA GLY A 302 15.66 -17.75 9.95
C GLY A 302 15.22 -18.80 10.97
N LYS A 303 15.31 -18.54 12.27
CA LYS A 303 14.82 -19.43 13.33
C LYS A 303 13.39 -19.09 13.72
N GLN A 304 12.64 -20.08 14.18
CA GLN A 304 11.24 -19.93 14.58
C GLN A 304 11.13 -19.81 16.11
N GLY A 305 10.30 -18.87 16.56
CA GLY A 305 9.91 -18.69 17.97
C GLY A 305 8.66 -19.48 18.35
N LYS A 306 8.07 -19.12 19.49
CA LYS A 306 6.84 -19.75 20.01
C LYS A 306 5.62 -19.43 19.12
N LYS A 307 4.69 -20.38 19.02
CA LYS A 307 3.40 -20.21 18.35
C LYS A 307 2.42 -19.47 19.26
N PHE A 308 1.60 -18.59 18.69
CA PHE A 308 0.46 -17.98 19.38
C PHE A 308 -0.73 -17.82 18.44
N ARG A 309 -1.94 -17.82 18.99
CA ARG A 309 -3.19 -17.68 18.22
C ARG A 309 -3.48 -16.19 17.96
N GLY A 310 -3.90 -15.87 16.74
CA GLY A 310 -4.46 -14.56 16.43
C GLY A 310 -5.89 -14.43 16.97
N MET A 311 -6.25 -13.22 17.44
CA MET A 311 -7.57 -12.89 17.97
C MET A 311 -8.17 -11.63 17.34
N ARG A 312 -7.39 -10.88 16.57
CA ARG A 312 -7.77 -9.67 15.81
C ARG A 312 -6.76 -9.38 14.71
N GLY A 313 -7.08 -8.41 13.88
CA GLY A 313 -6.23 -7.94 12.79
C GLY A 313 -6.37 -8.72 11.50
N LEU A 314 -5.81 -8.16 10.44
CA LEU A 314 -5.77 -8.70 9.09
C LEU A 314 -4.32 -8.97 8.72
N LYS A 315 -4.03 -10.12 8.14
CA LYS A 315 -2.66 -10.55 7.82
C LYS A 315 -2.01 -9.66 6.76
N GLN A 316 -0.92 -8.97 7.09
CA GLN A 316 -0.14 -8.21 6.11
C GLN A 316 0.59 -9.16 5.16
N GLY A 317 0.15 -9.21 3.89
CA GLY A 317 0.67 -10.14 2.88
C GLY A 317 -0.32 -11.21 2.42
N ASP A 318 -1.48 -11.30 3.04
CA ASP A 318 -2.61 -12.09 2.55
C ASP A 318 -3.36 -11.29 1.46
N PRO A 319 -3.69 -11.90 0.30
CA PRO A 319 -4.46 -11.26 -0.75
C PRO A 319 -5.81 -10.67 -0.31
N LEU A 320 -6.48 -11.30 0.64
CA LEU A 320 -7.82 -10.92 1.11
C LEU A 320 -7.80 -9.68 2.02
N SER A 321 -6.73 -9.50 2.80
CA SER A 321 -6.64 -8.46 3.84
C SER A 321 -6.84 -7.04 3.33
N PRO A 322 -6.28 -6.58 2.20
CA PRO A 322 -6.52 -5.24 1.69
C PRO A 322 -7.98 -4.96 1.36
N LEU A 323 -8.70 -5.94 0.80
CA LEU A 323 -10.11 -5.79 0.41
C LEU A 323 -11.01 -5.72 1.65
N LEU A 324 -10.74 -6.55 2.66
CA LEU A 324 -11.47 -6.50 3.94
C LEU A 324 -11.20 -5.20 4.69
N PHE A 325 -9.97 -4.68 4.60
CA PHE A 325 -9.64 -3.39 5.20
C PHE A 325 -10.42 -2.24 4.55
N VAL A 326 -10.50 -2.20 3.23
CA VAL A 326 -11.30 -1.20 2.49
C VAL A 326 -12.79 -1.31 2.83
N LEU A 327 -13.34 -2.52 2.97
CA LEU A 327 -14.69 -2.75 3.46
C LEU A 327 -14.87 -2.20 4.88
N SER A 328 -13.88 -2.37 5.76
CA SER A 328 -13.91 -1.81 7.11
C SER A 328 -13.94 -0.27 7.09
N MET A 329 -13.17 0.35 6.20
CA MET A 329 -13.12 1.81 6.04
C MET A 329 -14.40 2.39 5.40
N GLU A 330 -15.16 1.59 4.68
CA GLU A 330 -16.46 2.00 4.13
C GLU A 330 -17.46 2.38 5.22
N TYR A 331 -17.41 1.72 6.36
CA TYR A 331 -18.23 2.10 7.51
C TYR A 331 -17.96 3.55 7.95
N LEU A 332 -16.69 3.95 7.97
CA LEU A 332 -16.31 5.34 8.28
C LEU A 332 -16.81 6.32 7.20
N SER A 333 -16.74 5.97 5.91
CA SER A 333 -17.26 6.81 4.83
C SER A 333 -18.74 7.11 5.02
N ARG A 334 -19.53 6.10 5.40
CA ARG A 334 -20.96 6.26 5.63
C ARG A 334 -21.27 7.05 6.90
N LEU A 335 -20.48 6.87 7.97
CA LEU A 335 -20.57 7.71 9.16
C LEU A 335 -20.32 9.19 8.84
N PHE A 336 -19.32 9.50 8.03
CA PHE A 336 -19.05 10.87 7.60
C PHE A 336 -20.18 11.43 6.73
N LYS A 337 -20.75 10.60 5.85
CA LYS A 337 -21.92 11.00 5.07
C LYS A 337 -23.13 11.29 5.96
N LYS A 338 -23.42 10.42 6.96
CA LYS A 338 -24.45 10.67 7.98
C LYS A 338 -24.17 11.97 8.73
N ALA A 339 -22.94 12.16 9.18
CA ALA A 339 -22.52 13.35 9.92
C ALA A 339 -22.68 14.64 9.10
N SER A 340 -22.40 14.59 7.80
CA SER A 340 -22.50 15.74 6.90
C SER A 340 -23.94 16.20 6.58
N LEU A 341 -24.94 15.43 6.98
CA LEU A 341 -26.36 15.79 6.84
C LEU A 341 -26.91 16.58 8.05
N GLN A 342 -26.11 16.74 9.10
CA GLN A 342 -26.50 17.57 10.24
C GLN A 342 -26.58 19.05 9.80
N PRO A 343 -27.60 19.80 10.23
CA PRO A 343 -27.79 21.19 9.80
C PRO A 343 -26.61 22.12 10.09
N GLU A 344 -25.91 21.86 11.19
CA GLU A 344 -24.77 22.65 11.65
C GLU A 344 -23.47 22.32 10.91
N PHE A 345 -23.46 21.28 10.09
CA PHE A 345 -22.28 20.89 9.35
C PHE A 345 -22.05 21.77 8.14
N GLU A 346 -20.85 22.32 8.04
CA GLU A 346 -20.43 23.12 6.91
C GLU A 346 -19.30 22.42 6.13
N PHE A 347 -19.59 22.18 4.85
CA PHE A 347 -18.57 21.62 3.94
C PHE A 347 -17.44 22.61 3.68
N HIS A 348 -16.27 22.07 3.32
CA HIS A 348 -15.24 22.87 2.66
C HIS A 348 -15.87 23.63 1.47
N PRO A 349 -15.54 24.91 1.24
CA PRO A 349 -16.19 25.75 0.23
C PRO A 349 -16.30 25.11 -1.15
N HIS A 350 -15.28 24.37 -1.55
CA HIS A 350 -15.24 23.70 -2.86
C HIS A 350 -15.83 22.27 -2.87
N CYS A 351 -16.28 21.72 -1.74
CA CYS A 351 -16.73 20.33 -1.63
C CYS A 351 -18.26 20.17 -1.56
N LYS A 352 -19.01 21.24 -1.28
CA LYS A 352 -20.46 21.17 -1.01
C LYS A 352 -21.25 20.55 -2.16
N LYS A 353 -21.00 20.92 -3.41
CA LYS A 353 -21.72 20.39 -4.59
C LYS A 353 -21.62 18.88 -4.74
N LEU A 354 -20.48 18.28 -4.38
CA LEU A 354 -20.23 16.85 -4.49
C LEU A 354 -20.31 16.10 -3.15
N GLY A 355 -20.60 16.81 -2.05
CA GLY A 355 -20.70 16.21 -0.72
C GLY A 355 -19.40 15.55 -0.22
N ILE A 356 -18.24 16.06 -0.63
CA ILE A 356 -16.93 15.48 -0.26
C ILE A 356 -16.58 15.91 1.16
N THR A 357 -16.44 14.95 2.05
CA THR A 357 -16.03 15.13 3.45
C THR A 357 -14.64 14.56 3.75
N HIS A 358 -14.15 13.66 2.90
CA HIS A 358 -12.89 12.95 3.12
C HIS A 358 -12.33 12.37 1.82
N LEU A 359 -11.03 12.05 1.85
CA LEU A 359 -10.35 11.22 0.86
C LEU A 359 -9.61 10.12 1.60
N MET A 360 -9.64 8.91 1.06
CA MET A 360 -8.94 7.74 1.61
C MET A 360 -8.13 7.01 0.56
N PHE A 361 -6.97 6.52 0.98
CA PHE A 361 -6.20 5.54 0.22
C PHE A 361 -5.69 4.47 1.19
N ALA A 362 -6.44 3.39 1.33
CA ALA A 362 -6.31 2.40 2.41
C ALA A 362 -6.41 3.08 3.79
N ASP A 363 -5.31 3.10 4.54
CA ASP A 363 -5.19 3.69 5.87
C ASP A 363 -4.82 5.19 5.89
N ASP A 364 -4.37 5.73 4.75
CA ASP A 364 -4.13 7.18 4.61
C ASP A 364 -5.47 7.93 4.47
N LEU A 365 -5.87 8.64 5.53
CA LEU A 365 -7.14 9.37 5.62
C LEU A 365 -6.90 10.88 5.67
N VAL A 366 -7.63 11.61 4.84
CA VAL A 366 -7.71 13.08 4.85
C VAL A 366 -9.17 13.49 5.02
N ILE A 367 -9.51 14.16 6.12
CA ILE A 367 -10.84 14.72 6.39
C ILE A 367 -10.86 16.17 5.92
N ILE A 368 -11.98 16.62 5.36
CA ILE A 368 -12.11 17.91 4.68
C ILE A 368 -13.41 18.55 5.11
N CYS A 369 -13.34 19.76 5.71
CA CYS A 369 -14.52 20.55 6.05
C CYS A 369 -14.19 22.05 6.08
N LYS A 370 -15.20 22.90 6.36
CA LYS A 370 -14.94 24.29 6.74
C LYS A 370 -14.18 24.34 8.05
N ALA A 371 -13.29 25.31 8.22
CA ALA A 371 -12.62 25.56 9.49
C ALA A 371 -13.63 26.17 10.50
N SER A 372 -14.44 25.29 11.08
CA SER A 372 -15.46 25.60 12.09
C SER A 372 -15.34 24.55 13.20
N PRO A 373 -15.24 24.96 14.49
CA PRO A 373 -15.20 24.04 15.61
C PRO A 373 -16.35 23.05 15.62
N ILE A 374 -17.55 23.49 15.22
CA ILE A 374 -18.76 22.65 15.12
C ILE A 374 -18.58 21.56 14.06
N SER A 375 -18.18 21.93 12.83
CA SER A 375 -17.99 20.98 11.74
C SER A 375 -16.90 19.97 12.05
N VAL A 376 -15.79 20.43 12.64
CA VAL A 376 -14.70 19.56 13.08
C VAL A 376 -15.17 18.59 14.17
N SER A 377 -15.91 19.08 15.17
CA SER A 377 -16.48 18.26 16.26
C SER A 377 -17.43 17.17 15.72
N ILE A 378 -18.30 17.51 14.77
CA ILE A 378 -19.25 16.56 14.15
C ILE A 378 -18.51 15.40 13.48
N LEU A 379 -17.49 15.70 12.66
CA LEU A 379 -16.69 14.65 11.99
C LEU A 379 -15.83 13.86 12.97
N MET A 380 -15.27 14.51 13.98
CA MET A 380 -14.47 13.80 14.99
C MET A 380 -15.30 12.88 15.86
N ARG A 381 -16.54 13.23 16.21
CA ARG A 381 -17.47 12.31 16.91
C ARG A 381 -17.80 11.09 16.06
N ALA A 382 -18.07 11.26 14.77
CA ALA A 382 -18.27 10.15 13.83
C ALA A 382 -17.03 9.25 13.76
N PHE A 383 -15.84 9.84 13.72
CA PHE A 383 -14.58 9.11 13.72
C PHE A 383 -14.32 8.37 15.05
N GLN A 384 -14.59 8.99 16.19
CA GLN A 384 -14.49 8.33 17.52
C GLN A 384 -15.43 7.13 17.64
N HIS A 385 -16.68 7.24 17.13
CA HIS A 385 -17.58 6.09 17.06
C HIS A 385 -16.99 4.96 16.21
N PHE A 386 -16.43 5.28 15.04
CA PHE A 386 -15.75 4.30 14.19
C PHE A 386 -14.61 3.59 14.92
N THR A 387 -13.75 4.32 15.63
CA THR A 387 -12.62 3.73 16.37
C THR A 387 -13.10 2.81 17.49
N ALA A 388 -14.17 3.20 18.19
CA ALA A 388 -14.77 2.39 19.25
C ALA A 388 -15.42 1.10 18.73
N CYS A 389 -15.89 1.07 17.46
CA CYS A 389 -16.46 -0.13 16.84
C CYS A 389 -15.37 -1.01 16.22
N SER A 390 -14.45 -0.43 15.46
CA SER A 390 -13.50 -1.13 14.59
C SER A 390 -12.23 -1.63 15.29
N GLY A 391 -11.86 -1.01 16.42
CA GLY A 391 -10.59 -1.23 17.11
C GLY A 391 -9.40 -0.47 16.52
N LEU A 392 -9.62 0.29 15.45
CA LEU A 392 -8.61 1.16 14.88
C LEU A 392 -8.32 2.35 15.79
N GLN A 393 -7.08 2.80 15.85
CA GLN A 393 -6.67 3.91 16.72
C GLN A 393 -5.92 4.98 15.93
N ILE A 394 -6.05 6.24 16.38
CA ILE A 394 -5.34 7.38 15.81
C ILE A 394 -3.90 7.41 16.33
N ASN A 395 -2.97 7.74 15.45
CA ASN A 395 -1.63 8.15 15.84
C ASN A 395 -1.60 9.67 16.04
N MET A 396 -1.80 10.11 17.28
CA MET A 396 -1.89 11.54 17.62
C MET A 396 -0.64 12.32 17.21
N SER A 397 0.55 11.74 17.37
CA SER A 397 1.82 12.41 17.06
C SER A 397 2.09 12.61 15.56
N LYS A 398 1.40 11.85 14.69
CA LYS A 398 1.54 11.96 13.23
C LYS A 398 0.33 12.56 12.54
N SER A 399 -0.77 12.73 13.28
CA SER A 399 -1.98 13.37 12.76
C SER A 399 -1.85 14.89 12.89
N GLN A 400 -2.31 15.61 11.88
CA GLN A 400 -2.14 17.07 11.77
C GLN A 400 -3.39 17.72 11.19
N ILE A 401 -3.65 18.97 11.57
CA ILE A 401 -4.68 19.82 10.99
C ILE A 401 -4.04 21.00 10.25
N VAL A 402 -4.43 21.23 9.01
CA VAL A 402 -3.92 22.31 8.16
C VAL A 402 -5.06 23.26 7.85
N PHE A 403 -4.86 24.55 8.05
CA PHE A 403 -5.87 25.58 7.87
C PHE A 403 -5.61 26.46 6.66
N GLY A 404 -6.70 26.87 6.00
CA GLY A 404 -6.73 27.96 5.01
C GLY A 404 -7.72 29.02 5.47
N GLY A 405 -7.34 30.30 5.53
CA GLY A 405 -8.22 31.44 5.82
C GLY A 405 -8.87 31.48 7.20
N ALA A 406 -8.51 30.62 8.14
CA ALA A 406 -9.07 30.57 9.47
C ALA A 406 -8.44 31.60 10.43
N SER A 407 -9.24 32.22 11.33
CA SER A 407 -8.73 33.09 12.38
C SER A 407 -7.93 32.33 13.44
N ALA A 408 -7.09 33.00 14.19
CA ALA A 408 -6.30 32.40 15.25
C ALA A 408 -7.18 31.72 16.33
N SER A 409 -8.29 32.35 16.72
CA SER A 409 -9.24 31.77 17.68
C SER A 409 -9.80 30.43 17.20
N VAL A 410 -10.31 30.38 15.97
CA VAL A 410 -10.86 29.15 15.36
C VAL A 410 -9.81 28.04 15.27
N ARG A 411 -8.55 28.39 14.95
CA ARG A 411 -7.45 27.40 14.90
C ARG A 411 -7.19 26.79 16.27
N GLU A 412 -7.10 27.61 17.33
CA GLU A 412 -6.88 27.12 18.69
C GLU A 412 -8.04 26.23 19.18
N GLU A 413 -9.28 26.64 18.94
CA GLU A 413 -10.45 25.84 19.28
C GLU A 413 -10.46 24.47 18.56
N CYS A 414 -10.19 24.47 17.25
CA CYS A 414 -10.12 23.22 16.49
C CYS A 414 -8.97 22.30 16.94
N LYS A 415 -7.80 22.88 17.30
CA LYS A 415 -6.68 22.12 17.87
C LYS A 415 -7.03 21.54 19.24
N ALA A 416 -7.66 22.31 20.11
CA ALA A 416 -8.12 21.83 21.41
C ALA A 416 -9.13 20.69 21.29
N LEU A 417 -10.07 20.75 20.34
CA LEU A 417 -11.07 19.71 20.07
C LEU A 417 -10.46 18.41 19.54
N THR A 418 -9.46 18.52 18.68
CA THR A 418 -8.87 17.34 18.02
C THR A 418 -7.69 16.77 18.76
N GLY A 419 -6.97 17.58 19.53
CA GLY A 419 -5.67 17.24 20.11
C GLY A 419 -4.54 17.14 19.07
N PHE A 420 -4.77 17.55 17.81
CA PHE A 420 -3.77 17.47 16.75
C PHE A 420 -2.89 18.71 16.70
N THR A 421 -1.65 18.51 16.26
CA THR A 421 -0.74 19.60 15.97
C THR A 421 -1.14 20.31 14.67
N GLU A 422 -0.91 21.64 14.62
CA GLU A 422 -1.07 22.39 13.40
C GLU A 422 0.04 22.03 12.41
N GLY A 423 -0.34 21.58 11.22
CA GLY A 423 0.56 21.29 10.12
C GLY A 423 0.68 22.47 9.16
N ASN A 424 1.76 22.49 8.40
CA ASN A 424 2.04 23.50 7.39
C ASN A 424 2.06 22.89 5.99
N LEU A 425 1.79 23.73 4.98
CA LEU A 425 2.05 23.39 3.58
C LEU A 425 3.52 23.72 3.24
N PRO A 426 4.23 22.84 2.50
CA PRO A 426 3.75 21.58 1.95
C PRO A 426 3.74 20.43 2.97
N PHE A 427 2.70 19.60 2.95
CA PHE A 427 2.72 18.31 3.65
C PHE A 427 2.78 17.15 2.65
N SER A 428 3.24 15.98 3.11
CA SER A 428 3.29 14.79 2.25
C SER A 428 1.97 14.01 2.31
N TYR A 429 1.39 13.71 1.13
CA TYR A 429 0.24 12.82 0.98
C TYR A 429 0.54 11.79 -0.12
N LEU A 430 0.41 10.50 0.20
CA LEU A 430 0.69 9.38 -0.72
C LEU A 430 2.07 9.48 -1.41
N GLY A 431 3.06 10.03 -0.70
CA GLY A 431 4.44 10.15 -1.18
C GLY A 431 4.75 11.36 -2.07
N LEU A 432 3.77 12.25 -2.28
CA LEU A 432 3.89 13.51 -3.03
C LEU A 432 3.65 14.72 -2.11
N PRO A 433 4.30 15.86 -2.36
CA PRO A 433 4.05 17.10 -1.62
C PRO A 433 2.73 17.73 -2.06
N ILE A 434 1.90 18.12 -1.12
CA ILE A 434 0.71 18.93 -1.33
C ILE A 434 1.04 20.38 -1.00
N THR A 435 0.81 21.28 -1.95
CA THR A 435 1.26 22.69 -1.88
C THR A 435 0.09 23.65 -2.07
N ALA A 436 0.19 24.87 -1.52
CA ALA A 436 -0.80 25.92 -1.75
C ALA A 436 -0.64 26.65 -3.10
N SER A 437 0.50 26.47 -3.76
CA SER A 437 0.87 27.15 -5.00
C SER A 437 1.50 26.19 -6.00
N LYS A 438 1.99 26.71 -7.12
CA LYS A 438 2.77 25.89 -8.08
C LYS A 438 4.01 25.32 -7.40
N LEU A 439 4.31 24.06 -7.73
CA LEU A 439 5.45 23.33 -7.19
C LEU A 439 6.77 24.08 -7.49
N SER A 440 7.52 24.40 -6.45
CA SER A 440 8.81 25.08 -6.56
C SER A 440 9.98 24.08 -6.70
N LYS A 441 11.15 24.58 -7.09
CA LYS A 441 12.39 23.79 -7.16
C LYS A 441 12.77 23.21 -5.78
N VAL A 442 12.46 23.91 -4.70
CA VAL A 442 12.76 23.47 -3.33
C VAL A 442 11.93 22.24 -2.96
N GLU A 443 10.65 22.25 -3.29
CA GLU A 443 9.74 21.14 -3.03
C GLU A 443 10.07 19.89 -3.86
N CYS A 444 10.66 20.09 -5.05
CA CYS A 444 11.16 18.99 -5.88
C CYS A 444 12.48 18.38 -5.37
N ARG A 445 13.11 18.94 -4.33
CA ARG A 445 14.37 18.39 -3.75
C ARG A 445 14.22 16.94 -3.37
N THR A 446 13.10 16.56 -2.77
CA THR A 446 12.80 15.16 -2.38
C THR A 446 12.80 14.20 -3.56
N LEU A 447 12.35 14.61 -4.74
CA LEU A 447 12.43 13.80 -5.97
C LEU A 447 13.90 13.56 -6.35
N VAL A 448 14.70 14.62 -6.39
CA VAL A 448 16.13 14.55 -6.75
C VAL A 448 16.91 13.71 -5.74
N GLU A 449 16.62 13.87 -4.44
CA GLU A 449 17.23 13.10 -3.36
C GLU A 449 16.90 11.60 -3.46
N LYS A 450 15.64 11.25 -3.74
CA LYS A 450 15.24 9.85 -3.95
C LYS A 450 15.98 9.21 -5.12
N ILE A 451 16.10 9.92 -6.24
CA ILE A 451 16.86 9.44 -7.42
C ILE A 451 18.35 9.30 -7.07
N THR A 452 18.94 10.32 -6.44
CA THR A 452 20.34 10.31 -6.03
C THR A 452 20.64 9.17 -5.05
N ALA A 453 19.79 8.95 -4.05
CA ALA A 453 19.92 7.85 -3.10
C ALA A 453 19.88 6.48 -3.79
N ARG A 454 19.00 6.30 -4.79
CA ARG A 454 18.97 5.07 -5.58
C ARG A 454 20.25 4.87 -6.37
N ILE A 455 20.75 5.88 -7.06
CA ILE A 455 22.01 5.82 -7.78
C ILE A 455 23.16 5.45 -6.82
N ARG A 456 23.26 6.07 -5.65
CA ARG A 456 24.28 5.75 -4.63
C ARG A 456 24.26 4.29 -4.18
N THR A 457 23.06 3.69 -4.04
CA THR A 457 22.95 2.26 -3.70
C THR A 457 23.44 1.33 -4.81
N TRP A 458 23.55 1.83 -6.04
CA TRP A 458 24.02 1.09 -7.21
C TRP A 458 25.39 1.54 -7.71
N ALA A 459 25.96 2.58 -7.12
CA ALA A 459 27.30 3.07 -7.44
C ALA A 459 28.34 1.99 -7.09
N SER A 460 28.41 0.98 -7.95
CA SER A 460 29.43 -0.06 -7.92
C SER A 460 29.92 -0.28 -9.35
N ARG A 461 31.20 -0.55 -9.51
CA ARG A 461 31.82 -0.88 -10.80
C ARG A 461 31.33 -2.21 -11.40
N HIS A 462 30.41 -2.89 -10.70
CA HIS A 462 29.95 -4.24 -11.05
C HIS A 462 28.66 -4.29 -11.88
N ILE A 463 28.02 -3.13 -12.14
CA ILE A 463 26.81 -3.10 -12.99
C ILE A 463 27.24 -2.79 -14.42
N SER A 464 26.90 -3.69 -15.33
CA SER A 464 27.14 -3.50 -16.76
C SER A 464 26.41 -2.29 -17.32
N TYR A 465 26.82 -1.82 -18.48
CA TYR A 465 26.13 -0.74 -19.19
C TYR A 465 24.66 -1.08 -19.47
N ALA A 466 24.38 -2.32 -19.93
CA ALA A 466 23.02 -2.81 -20.14
C ALA A 466 22.21 -2.81 -18.83
N GLY A 467 22.79 -3.25 -17.73
CA GLY A 467 22.15 -3.23 -16.42
C GLY A 467 21.83 -1.81 -15.95
N ARG A 468 22.71 -0.84 -16.19
CA ARG A 468 22.45 0.59 -15.89
C ARG A 468 21.33 1.15 -16.74
N LEU A 469 21.27 0.81 -18.03
CA LEU A 469 20.18 1.21 -18.93
C LEU A 469 18.83 0.70 -18.44
N VAL A 470 18.76 -0.55 -18.02
CA VAL A 470 17.54 -1.12 -17.44
C VAL A 470 17.12 -0.37 -16.17
N LEU A 471 18.07 -0.04 -15.28
CA LEU A 471 17.79 0.71 -14.05
C LEU A 471 17.31 2.14 -14.31
N VAL A 472 17.89 2.82 -15.30
CA VAL A 472 17.44 4.16 -15.74
C VAL A 472 15.97 4.07 -16.20
N ASN A 473 15.66 3.14 -17.09
CA ASN A 473 14.31 3.02 -17.69
C ASN A 473 13.24 2.47 -16.75
N SER A 474 13.58 1.57 -15.82
CA SER A 474 12.60 0.93 -14.95
C SER A 474 12.46 1.63 -13.61
N VAL A 475 13.57 1.97 -12.94
CA VAL A 475 13.52 2.47 -11.57
C VAL A 475 13.61 3.99 -11.50
N LEU A 476 14.64 4.61 -12.11
CA LEU A 476 14.80 6.07 -12.04
C LEU A 476 13.66 6.77 -12.76
N PHE A 477 13.33 6.29 -13.95
CA PHE A 477 12.17 6.77 -14.69
C PHE A 477 10.86 6.56 -13.91
N GLY A 478 10.67 5.41 -13.25
CA GLY A 478 9.48 5.15 -12.42
C GLY A 478 9.31 6.17 -11.29
N ILE A 479 10.41 6.54 -10.60
CA ILE A 479 10.39 7.58 -9.56
C ILE A 479 10.01 8.94 -10.15
N PHE A 480 10.61 9.32 -11.27
CA PHE A 480 10.29 10.57 -11.98
C PHE A 480 8.84 10.59 -12.46
N ASN A 481 8.40 9.53 -13.13
CA ASN A 481 7.05 9.42 -13.70
C ASN A 481 5.95 9.55 -12.66
N PHE A 482 6.17 9.08 -11.45
CA PHE A 482 5.22 9.21 -10.35
C PHE A 482 4.91 10.69 -10.03
N TRP A 483 5.92 11.56 -10.10
CA TRP A 483 5.75 13.01 -9.93
C TRP A 483 5.20 13.67 -11.20
N ALA A 484 5.70 13.24 -12.37
CA ALA A 484 5.34 13.80 -13.68
C ALA A 484 3.86 13.64 -14.04
N GLN A 485 3.18 12.64 -13.44
CA GLN A 485 1.74 12.43 -13.63
C GLN A 485 0.86 13.43 -12.87
N VAL A 486 1.40 14.11 -11.85
CA VAL A 486 0.66 15.09 -11.03
C VAL A 486 1.09 16.51 -11.35
N PHE A 487 2.39 16.71 -11.56
CA PHE A 487 2.98 18.04 -11.66
C PHE A 487 3.61 18.29 -13.03
N MET A 488 3.37 19.50 -13.55
CA MET A 488 4.22 20.07 -14.59
C MET A 488 5.51 20.52 -13.92
N LEU A 489 6.57 19.71 -14.07
CA LEU A 489 7.87 19.97 -13.45
C LEU A 489 8.59 21.10 -14.17
N THR A 490 9.38 21.89 -13.42
CA THR A 490 10.19 22.97 -14.01
C THR A 490 11.36 22.39 -14.80
N GLN A 491 11.76 23.08 -15.88
CA GLN A 491 12.88 22.66 -16.74
C GLN A 491 14.15 22.39 -15.93
N ALA A 492 14.46 23.24 -14.96
CA ALA A 492 15.64 23.06 -14.10
C ALA A 492 15.65 21.72 -13.31
N VAL A 493 14.47 21.22 -12.89
CA VAL A 493 14.35 19.92 -12.22
C VAL A 493 14.51 18.79 -13.23
N ILE A 494 13.90 18.90 -14.40
CA ILE A 494 14.00 17.89 -15.46
C ILE A 494 15.45 17.76 -15.92
N ASP A 495 16.15 18.87 -16.14
CA ASP A 495 17.56 18.90 -16.52
C ASP A 495 18.46 18.29 -15.44
N GLN A 496 18.14 18.54 -14.17
CA GLN A 496 18.89 17.95 -13.04
C GLN A 496 18.70 16.43 -13.00
N VAL A 497 17.47 15.93 -13.16
CA VAL A 497 17.20 14.48 -13.19
C VAL A 497 17.82 13.84 -14.43
N THR A 498 17.71 14.47 -15.60
CA THR A 498 18.36 14.02 -16.85
C THR A 498 19.86 13.89 -16.69
N ARG A 499 20.52 14.88 -16.08
CA ARG A 499 21.95 14.85 -15.80
C ARG A 499 22.33 13.69 -14.87
N LEU A 500 21.54 13.43 -13.82
CA LEU A 500 21.77 12.29 -12.92
C LEU A 500 21.65 10.96 -13.67
N CYS A 501 20.62 10.79 -14.50
CA CYS A 501 20.42 9.58 -15.31
C CYS A 501 21.56 9.37 -16.30
N ARG A 502 21.98 10.45 -17.00
CA ARG A 502 23.11 10.43 -17.94
C ARG A 502 24.42 10.04 -17.25
N ASN A 503 24.73 10.68 -16.13
CA ASN A 503 25.97 10.41 -15.38
C ASN A 503 25.99 8.96 -14.88
N PHE A 504 24.87 8.44 -14.38
CA PHE A 504 24.78 7.06 -13.94
C PHE A 504 24.91 6.07 -15.11
N LEU A 505 24.29 6.36 -16.25
CA LEU A 505 24.39 5.49 -17.44
C LEU A 505 25.83 5.33 -17.90
N TRP A 506 26.58 6.44 -18.04
CA TRP A 506 27.94 6.46 -18.56
C TRP A 506 29.01 6.12 -17.52
N GLY A 507 28.89 6.66 -16.32
CA GLY A 507 29.92 6.55 -15.26
C GLY A 507 29.62 5.52 -14.17
N GLY A 508 28.36 5.06 -14.05
CA GLY A 508 27.91 4.21 -12.94
C GLY A 508 27.69 4.95 -11.62
N GLU A 509 27.89 6.27 -11.60
CA GLU A 509 27.77 7.15 -10.42
C GLU A 509 26.92 8.38 -10.76
N GLY A 510 26.49 9.14 -9.75
CA GLY A 510 25.74 10.38 -9.94
C GLY A 510 26.58 11.54 -10.50
N VAL A 511 27.91 11.43 -10.46
CA VAL A 511 28.86 12.42 -10.99
C VAL A 511 29.74 11.74 -12.05
N TYR A 512 29.77 12.31 -13.23
CA TYR A 512 30.61 11.84 -14.32
C TYR A 512 31.44 13.00 -14.85
N LYS A 513 32.79 12.87 -14.86
CA LYS A 513 33.71 13.95 -15.18
C LYS A 513 34.12 14.01 -16.67
N ARG A 514 33.71 13.01 -17.47
CA ARG A 514 34.06 12.95 -18.90
C ARG A 514 32.89 13.38 -19.77
N VAL A 515 33.20 13.85 -20.98
CA VAL A 515 32.18 14.17 -21.98
C VAL A 515 31.52 12.86 -22.44
N PRO A 516 30.18 12.78 -22.48
CA PRO A 516 29.48 11.62 -23.00
C PRO A 516 29.83 11.39 -24.48
N TYR A 517 29.97 10.12 -24.87
CA TYR A 517 30.30 9.75 -26.25
C TYR A 517 29.17 10.04 -27.25
N VAL A 518 27.94 10.12 -26.80
CA VAL A 518 26.73 10.30 -27.60
C VAL A 518 25.83 11.32 -26.97
N ALA A 519 25.23 12.19 -27.77
CA ALA A 519 24.24 13.18 -27.33
C ALA A 519 23.04 12.48 -26.66
N TRP A 520 22.51 13.10 -25.58
CA TRP A 520 21.43 12.49 -24.79
C TRP A 520 20.16 12.31 -25.62
N GLU A 521 19.89 13.21 -26.53
CA GLU A 521 18.77 13.19 -27.47
C GLU A 521 18.81 11.93 -28.35
N SER A 522 20.01 11.55 -28.82
CA SER A 522 20.23 10.33 -29.59
C SER A 522 20.03 9.07 -28.75
N VAL A 523 20.45 9.09 -27.47
CA VAL A 523 20.19 8.01 -26.51
C VAL A 523 18.68 7.81 -26.28
N CYS A 524 17.90 8.91 -26.29
CA CYS A 524 16.46 8.88 -26.10
C CYS A 524 15.65 8.44 -27.34
N LEU A 525 16.27 8.32 -28.50
CA LEU A 525 15.59 7.80 -29.69
C LEU A 525 15.11 6.36 -29.49
N PRO A 526 14.01 5.97 -30.13
CA PRO A 526 13.58 4.58 -30.17
C PRO A 526 14.69 3.63 -30.70
N ILE A 527 14.73 2.40 -30.20
CA ILE A 527 15.74 1.40 -30.62
C ILE A 527 15.71 1.22 -32.14
N ARG A 528 14.53 1.23 -32.77
CA ARG A 528 14.36 1.15 -34.24
C ARG A 528 14.99 2.31 -35.00
N LYS A 529 15.28 3.46 -34.32
CA LYS A 529 15.93 4.64 -34.89
C LYS A 529 17.38 4.80 -34.44
N GLY A 530 18.00 3.72 -33.92
CA GLY A 530 19.40 3.71 -33.49
C GLY A 530 19.64 4.26 -32.08
N GLY A 531 18.60 4.57 -31.32
CA GLY A 531 18.70 5.00 -29.91
C GLY A 531 18.67 3.81 -28.94
N LEU A 532 18.70 4.13 -27.63
CA LEU A 532 18.63 3.15 -26.54
C LEU A 532 17.22 3.06 -25.92
N GLY A 533 16.27 3.82 -26.44
CA GLY A 533 14.89 3.85 -25.93
C GLY A 533 14.75 4.41 -24.51
N VAL A 534 15.71 5.25 -24.07
CA VAL A 534 15.56 6.00 -22.82
C VAL A 534 14.46 7.03 -22.99
N LYS A 535 13.60 7.16 -21.98
CA LYS A 535 12.49 8.10 -22.04
C LYS A 535 13.00 9.55 -21.95
N ASN A 536 12.59 10.38 -22.91
CA ASN A 536 12.79 11.84 -22.80
C ASN A 536 11.83 12.37 -21.73
N LEU A 537 12.39 12.95 -20.67
CA LEU A 537 11.63 13.33 -19.47
C LEU A 537 10.69 14.52 -19.73
N ASP A 538 11.08 15.47 -20.58
CA ASP A 538 10.25 16.62 -20.97
C ASP A 538 8.99 16.17 -21.70
N ILE A 539 9.18 15.43 -22.78
CA ILE A 539 8.09 14.92 -23.61
C ILE A 539 7.17 14.05 -22.76
N TRP A 540 7.74 13.23 -21.88
CA TRP A 540 6.96 12.33 -21.05
C TRP A 540 6.15 13.06 -19.98
N ASN A 541 6.71 14.12 -19.36
CA ASN A 541 5.96 14.96 -18.41
C ASN A 541 4.78 15.67 -19.10
N ALA A 542 5.02 16.27 -20.27
CA ALA A 542 3.96 16.90 -21.07
C ALA A 542 2.86 15.88 -21.45
N ALA A 543 3.24 14.68 -21.91
CA ALA A 543 2.29 13.63 -22.27
C ALA A 543 1.48 13.14 -21.06
N SER A 544 2.12 13.04 -19.88
CA SER A 544 1.44 12.64 -18.65
C SER A 544 0.37 13.64 -18.21
N ILE A 545 0.65 14.93 -18.33
CA ILE A 545 -0.35 15.98 -18.05
C ILE A 545 -1.43 16.03 -19.14
N ALA A 546 -1.06 15.84 -20.42
CA ALA A 546 -2.04 15.76 -21.51
C ALA A 546 -3.05 14.61 -21.30
N LYS A 547 -2.65 13.49 -20.68
CA LYS A 547 -3.56 12.41 -20.28
C LYS A 547 -4.66 12.89 -19.32
N LEU A 548 -4.34 13.82 -18.40
CA LEU A 548 -5.31 14.41 -17.48
C LEU A 548 -6.30 15.32 -18.23
N VAL A 549 -5.80 16.14 -19.14
CA VAL A 549 -6.64 16.99 -20.01
C VAL A 549 -7.58 16.12 -20.83
N TRP A 550 -7.07 15.02 -21.40
CA TRP A 550 -7.88 14.05 -22.12
C TRP A 550 -8.97 13.42 -21.24
N ALA A 551 -8.66 13.06 -19.99
CA ALA A 551 -9.64 12.50 -19.06
C ALA A 551 -10.79 13.49 -18.79
N ILE A 552 -10.49 14.79 -18.65
CA ILE A 552 -11.49 15.87 -18.48
C ILE A 552 -12.31 16.02 -19.76
N SER A 553 -11.67 16.10 -20.93
CA SER A 553 -12.35 16.26 -22.23
C SER A 553 -13.32 15.10 -22.51
N MET A 554 -12.94 13.87 -22.14
CA MET A 554 -13.76 12.68 -22.28
C MET A 554 -14.80 12.53 -21.16
N LYS A 555 -14.93 13.50 -20.26
CA LYS A 555 -15.86 13.49 -19.11
C LYS A 555 -15.86 12.17 -18.36
N LYS A 556 -14.65 11.59 -18.12
CA LYS A 556 -14.55 10.32 -17.42
C LYS A 556 -15.25 10.41 -16.07
N ASP A 557 -16.05 9.39 -15.73
CA ASP A 557 -16.75 9.30 -14.46
C ASP A 557 -15.78 8.94 -13.31
N ILE A 558 -15.00 9.93 -12.91
CA ILE A 558 -14.01 9.87 -11.83
C ILE A 558 -14.24 11.08 -10.94
N LEU A 559 -14.18 10.89 -9.62
CA LEU A 559 -14.46 11.94 -8.64
C LEU A 559 -13.68 13.24 -8.92
N TRP A 560 -12.38 13.14 -9.24
CA TRP A 560 -11.56 14.32 -9.56
C TRP A 560 -12.03 15.04 -10.85
N VAL A 561 -12.40 14.30 -11.90
CA VAL A 561 -12.90 14.90 -13.14
C VAL A 561 -14.22 15.62 -12.89
N ARG A 562 -15.16 15.00 -12.18
CA ARG A 562 -16.42 15.64 -11.78
C ARG A 562 -16.20 16.89 -10.92
N TRP A 563 -15.18 16.84 -10.05
CA TRP A 563 -14.80 17.97 -9.21
C TRP A 563 -14.26 19.14 -10.04
N VAL A 564 -13.40 18.87 -11.03
CA VAL A 564 -12.88 19.92 -11.95
C VAL A 564 -14.02 20.52 -12.78
N MET A 565 -14.96 19.69 -13.22
CA MET A 565 -16.08 20.11 -14.09
C MET A 565 -17.26 20.77 -13.33
N ARG A 566 -17.23 20.84 -12.01
CA ARG A 566 -18.33 21.39 -11.21
C ARG A 566 -18.63 22.87 -11.47
N ASP A 567 -17.65 23.60 -11.97
CA ASP A 567 -17.70 25.05 -12.20
C ASP A 567 -17.71 25.40 -13.70
N ILE A 568 -17.71 24.40 -14.60
CA ILE A 568 -17.88 24.50 -16.04
C ILE A 568 -19.35 24.20 -16.38
#